data_44a25e80aa30b9335f021d7dac98e5ab
#
_entry.id   44a25e80aa30b9335f021d7dac98e5ab
#
_cell.length_a   1.000
_cell.length_b   1.000
_cell.length_c   1.000
_cell.angle_alpha   90.00
_cell.angle_beta   90.00
_cell.angle_gamma   90.00
#
_symmetry.space_group_name_H-M   'P 1'
#
loop_
_entity.id
_entity.type
_entity.pdbx_description
1 polymer ?
#
loop_
_entity_poly.entity_id
_entity_poly.type
_entity_poly.pdbx_seq_one_letter_code
_entity_poly.pdbx_strand_id
1 'polypeptide(L)'
;ISCSLVGSEMCIRDRYMPVYENERGTYIFNSKDLNMIEYIDQILDAGIDSLKIEGRMKTALYVATVARTYRKAIDDCKESVEKYRANMDYYKEEIAKCTYRQFTTGFYFGKTDETSQIYDSNTYIKNCTYIGIVQGHNDKGYVLLEQKNKFSVGETIEVMIPDGTNKEVIVKAIEDEDGRPMESAPHPKQMIYVDFGEEIKEGYLLRRRELR
;
A
#
# COMPACT_ATOMS: atom_id res chain seq x y z
N ILE A 1 1.96 17.56 39.74
CA ILE A 1 3.15 16.69 39.69
C ILE A 1 3.57 16.67 38.23
N SER A 2 4.55 17.51 37.89
CA SER A 2 5.15 17.51 36.57
C SER A 2 6.15 16.35 36.52
N CYS A 3 5.75 15.23 35.96
CA CYS A 3 6.66 14.14 35.66
C CYS A 3 7.27 14.40 34.27
N SER A 4 8.52 14.75 34.24
CA SER A 4 9.28 14.78 32.96
C SER A 4 9.40 13.33 32.47
N LEU A 5 8.77 13.02 31.34
CA LEU A 5 8.77 11.68 30.75
C LEU A 5 9.98 11.38 29.86
N VAL A 6 10.98 12.25 29.86
CA VAL A 6 12.20 12.02 29.09
C VAL A 6 13.00 10.87 29.71
N GLY A 7 13.06 9.74 29.00
CA GLY A 7 13.74 8.54 29.49
C GLY A 7 12.94 7.75 30.54
N SER A 8 11.62 7.94 30.63
CA SER A 8 10.76 7.20 31.54
C SER A 8 10.30 5.88 30.92
N GLU A 9 9.96 4.92 31.78
CA GLU A 9 9.40 3.64 31.40
C GLU A 9 7.96 3.55 31.91
N MET A 10 7.07 2.95 31.12
CA MET A 10 5.72 2.65 31.55
C MET A 10 5.60 1.18 31.93
N CYS A 11 5.17 0.90 33.15
CA CYS A 11 4.97 -0.47 33.64
C CYS A 11 3.58 -0.98 33.23
N ILE A 12 3.56 -2.06 32.43
CA ILE A 12 2.33 -2.79 32.10
C ILE A 12 2.54 -4.25 32.48
N ARG A 13 1.84 -4.71 33.53
CA ARG A 13 1.92 -6.08 34.04
C ARG A 13 3.36 -6.55 34.27
N ASP A 14 4.10 -5.83 35.08
CA ASP A 14 5.49 -6.13 35.48
C ASP A 14 6.50 -6.09 34.31
N ARG A 15 6.16 -5.41 33.19
CA ARG A 15 7.05 -5.12 32.09
C ARG A 15 7.19 -3.62 31.89
N TYR A 16 8.42 -3.20 31.75
CA TYR A 16 8.74 -1.83 31.41
C TYR A 16 8.80 -1.70 29.88
N MET A 17 8.09 -0.73 29.35
CA MET A 17 8.17 -0.34 27.95
C MET A 17 8.77 1.05 27.86
N PRO A 18 9.78 1.28 27.01
CA PRO A 18 10.37 2.58 26.86
C PRO A 18 9.35 3.58 26.34
N VAL A 19 9.36 4.77 26.91
CA VAL A 19 8.57 5.91 26.48
C VAL A 19 9.55 6.98 26.00
N TYR A 20 9.41 7.38 24.75
CA TYR A 20 10.25 8.41 24.12
C TYR A 20 9.44 9.66 23.90
N GLU A 21 10.06 10.81 24.17
CA GLU A 21 9.49 12.12 23.90
C GLU A 21 10.48 12.97 23.13
N ASN A 22 10.00 13.70 22.14
CA ASN A 22 10.78 14.69 21.39
C ASN A 22 9.88 15.90 21.06
N GLU A 23 10.40 16.86 20.32
CA GLU A 23 9.66 18.06 19.91
C GLU A 23 8.35 17.78 19.14
N ARG A 24 8.19 16.57 18.59
CA ARG A 24 7.00 16.14 17.83
C ARG A 24 5.96 15.41 18.69
N GLY A 25 6.29 14.98 19.91
CA GLY A 25 5.37 14.33 20.82
C GLY A 25 5.95 13.15 21.59
N THR A 26 5.07 12.44 22.29
CA THR A 26 5.40 11.29 23.13
C THR A 26 5.02 10.00 22.41
N TYR A 27 5.96 9.04 22.34
CA TYR A 27 5.81 7.75 21.66
C TYR A 27 5.65 6.66 22.72
N ILE A 28 4.42 6.13 22.85
CA ILE A 28 4.09 5.11 23.84
C ILE A 28 3.70 3.79 23.17
N PHE A 29 2.73 3.84 22.25
CA PHE A 29 2.20 2.68 21.52
C PHE A 29 2.15 2.97 20.03
N ASN A 30 3.29 2.93 19.37
CA ASN A 30 3.41 3.14 17.95
C ASN A 30 3.88 1.86 17.26
N SER A 31 2.98 0.87 17.19
CA SER A 31 3.30 -0.45 16.65
C SER A 31 3.61 -0.41 15.17
N LYS A 32 4.52 -1.28 14.75
CA LYS A 32 4.74 -1.64 13.36
C LYS A 32 3.49 -2.31 12.75
N ASP A 33 3.36 -2.29 11.44
CA ASP A 33 2.27 -2.99 10.73
C ASP A 33 2.55 -4.50 10.71
N LEU A 34 1.53 -5.32 11.03
CA LEU A 34 1.64 -6.78 10.93
C LEU A 34 1.72 -7.21 9.47
N ASN A 35 2.76 -7.97 9.13
CA ASN A 35 2.94 -8.55 7.81
C ASN A 35 3.45 -9.99 7.90
N MET A 36 2.68 -10.93 7.34
CA MET A 36 2.96 -12.36 7.38
C MET A 36 3.27 -12.93 5.98
N ILE A 37 3.59 -12.08 5.01
CA ILE A 37 3.79 -12.51 3.61
C ILE A 37 4.93 -13.52 3.46
N GLU A 38 5.91 -13.52 4.34
CA GLU A 38 7.06 -14.43 4.34
C GLU A 38 6.75 -15.81 4.95
N TYR A 39 5.55 -16.00 5.52
CA TYR A 39 5.16 -17.17 6.29
C TYR A 39 3.86 -17.80 5.79
N ILE A 40 3.50 -17.57 4.52
CA ILE A 40 2.28 -18.14 3.92
C ILE A 40 2.32 -19.65 3.90
N ASP A 41 3.47 -20.26 3.64
CA ASP A 41 3.66 -21.73 3.70
C ASP A 41 3.30 -22.27 5.10
N GLN A 42 3.80 -21.67 6.17
CA GLN A 42 3.51 -22.10 7.54
C GLN A 42 2.04 -21.85 7.93
N ILE A 43 1.44 -20.76 7.45
CA ILE A 43 0.03 -20.46 7.69
C ILE A 43 -0.88 -21.51 7.02
N LEU A 44 -0.56 -21.90 5.78
CA LEU A 44 -1.31 -22.92 5.06
C LEU A 44 -1.12 -24.31 5.70
N ASP A 45 0.10 -24.66 6.11
CA ASP A 45 0.39 -25.92 6.81
C ASP A 45 -0.33 -26.02 8.16
N ALA A 46 -0.54 -24.89 8.83
CA ALA A 46 -1.34 -24.83 10.06
C ALA A 46 -2.85 -25.02 9.85
N GLY A 47 -3.31 -25.19 8.60
CA GLY A 47 -4.71 -25.43 8.26
C GLY A 47 -5.59 -24.18 8.37
N ILE A 48 -5.06 -22.99 8.19
CA ILE A 48 -5.82 -21.75 8.21
C ILE A 48 -6.57 -21.56 6.89
N ASP A 49 -7.90 -21.50 6.96
CA ASP A 49 -8.77 -21.39 5.78
C ASP A 49 -8.94 -19.96 5.27
N SER A 50 -8.79 -18.95 6.13
CA SER A 50 -9.08 -17.56 5.79
C SER A 50 -8.13 -16.57 6.47
N LEU A 51 -7.64 -15.61 5.69
CA LEU A 51 -6.81 -14.51 6.18
C LEU A 51 -7.60 -13.21 6.17
N LYS A 52 -7.68 -12.55 7.34
CA LYS A 52 -8.32 -11.24 7.47
C LYS A 52 -7.29 -10.13 7.25
N ILE A 53 -7.57 -9.27 6.27
CA ILE A 53 -6.79 -8.05 6.00
C ILE A 53 -7.51 -6.87 6.65
N GLU A 54 -6.82 -6.12 7.52
CA GLU A 54 -7.36 -4.90 8.09
C GLU A 54 -6.95 -3.68 7.26
N GLY A 55 -7.95 -2.98 6.75
CA GLY A 55 -7.75 -1.83 5.87
C GLY A 55 -8.78 -0.70 6.06
N ARG A 56 -9.56 -0.72 7.16
CA ARG A 56 -10.66 0.24 7.40
C ARG A 56 -10.21 1.71 7.28
N MET A 57 -9.03 2.03 7.78
CA MET A 57 -8.47 3.40 7.77
C MET A 57 -7.51 3.63 6.59
N LYS A 58 -7.43 2.69 5.67
CA LYS A 58 -6.51 2.74 4.53
C LYS A 58 -7.25 3.08 3.23
N THR A 59 -6.50 3.39 2.18
CA THR A 59 -7.04 3.70 0.84
C THR A 59 -7.40 2.43 0.08
N ALA A 60 -8.20 2.57 -0.99
CA ALA A 60 -8.47 1.47 -1.92
C ALA A 60 -7.17 0.91 -2.53
N LEU A 61 -6.17 1.76 -2.80
CA LEU A 61 -4.84 1.33 -3.25
C LEU A 61 -4.20 0.35 -2.25
N TYR A 62 -4.26 0.65 -0.95
CA TYR A 62 -3.72 -0.24 0.08
C TYR A 62 -4.42 -1.61 0.05
N VAL A 63 -5.75 -1.61 0.10
CA VAL A 63 -6.53 -2.85 0.14
C VAL A 63 -6.28 -3.70 -1.10
N ALA A 64 -6.31 -3.08 -2.29
CA ALA A 64 -6.05 -3.76 -3.55
C ALA A 64 -4.62 -4.32 -3.63
N THR A 65 -3.62 -3.53 -3.23
CA THR A 65 -2.21 -3.96 -3.24
C THR A 65 -2.00 -5.15 -2.32
N VAL A 66 -2.46 -5.08 -1.07
CA VAL A 66 -2.26 -6.15 -0.09
C VAL A 66 -3.04 -7.39 -0.48
N ALA A 67 -4.34 -7.27 -0.79
CA ALA A 67 -5.17 -8.42 -1.14
C ALA A 67 -4.65 -9.16 -2.38
N ARG A 68 -4.27 -8.42 -3.43
CA ARG A 68 -3.71 -8.97 -4.66
C ARG A 68 -2.39 -9.71 -4.40
N THR A 69 -1.49 -9.11 -3.62
CA THR A 69 -0.17 -9.69 -3.34
C THR A 69 -0.29 -10.96 -2.48
N TYR A 70 -1.13 -10.94 -1.44
CA TYR A 70 -1.38 -12.13 -0.63
C TYR A 70 -2.08 -13.23 -1.45
N ARG A 71 -3.04 -12.87 -2.32
CA ARG A 71 -3.69 -13.85 -3.19
C ARG A 71 -2.68 -14.54 -4.09
N LYS A 72 -1.80 -13.76 -4.75
CA LYS A 72 -0.74 -14.32 -5.58
C LYS A 72 0.23 -15.20 -4.79
N ALA A 73 0.66 -14.77 -3.60
CA ALA A 73 1.55 -15.55 -2.75
C ALA A 73 0.92 -16.89 -2.33
N ILE A 74 -0.38 -16.90 -2.00
CA ILE A 74 -1.12 -18.14 -1.67
C ILE A 74 -1.22 -19.05 -2.88
N ASP A 75 -1.53 -18.52 -4.06
CA ASP A 75 -1.67 -19.31 -5.28
C ASP A 75 -0.33 -19.91 -5.71
N ASP A 76 0.73 -19.12 -5.67
CA ASP A 76 2.09 -19.61 -5.96
C ASP A 76 2.53 -20.67 -4.93
N CYS A 77 2.22 -20.50 -3.64
CA CYS A 77 2.53 -21.47 -2.60
C CYS A 77 1.75 -22.77 -2.75
N LYS A 78 0.49 -22.70 -3.18
CA LYS A 78 -0.32 -23.90 -3.49
C LYS A 78 0.17 -24.64 -4.73
N GLU A 79 0.76 -23.95 -5.69
CA GLU A 79 1.39 -24.58 -6.86
C GLU A 79 2.71 -25.24 -6.47
N SER A 80 3.63 -24.52 -5.84
CA SER A 80 4.81 -25.05 -5.18
C SER A 80 5.42 -24.06 -4.18
N VAL A 81 5.97 -24.57 -3.08
CA VAL A 81 6.66 -23.76 -2.07
C VAL A 81 7.91 -23.09 -2.67
N GLU A 82 8.59 -23.76 -3.61
CA GLU A 82 9.76 -23.24 -4.32
C GLU A 82 9.39 -21.99 -5.14
N LYS A 83 8.27 -22.03 -5.87
CA LYS A 83 7.75 -20.90 -6.65
C LYS A 83 7.42 -19.72 -5.76
N TYR A 84 6.73 -19.97 -4.64
CA TYR A 84 6.43 -18.93 -3.64
C TYR A 84 7.70 -18.29 -3.11
N ARG A 85 8.71 -19.09 -2.72
CA ARG A 85 9.98 -18.58 -2.19
C ARG A 85 10.79 -17.83 -3.24
N ALA A 86 10.79 -18.27 -4.48
CA ALA A 86 11.46 -17.60 -5.60
C ALA A 86 10.86 -16.21 -5.89
N ASN A 87 9.56 -16.01 -5.62
CA ASN A 87 8.85 -14.76 -5.83
C ASN A 87 8.83 -13.84 -4.58
N MET A 88 9.56 -14.16 -3.51
CA MET A 88 9.49 -13.43 -2.25
C MET A 88 9.85 -11.94 -2.38
N ASP A 89 10.89 -11.61 -3.14
CA ASP A 89 11.31 -10.22 -3.36
C ASP A 89 10.21 -9.42 -4.07
N TYR A 90 9.52 -10.04 -5.05
CA TYR A 90 8.37 -9.43 -5.70
C TYR A 90 7.24 -9.11 -4.71
N TYR A 91 6.87 -10.03 -3.81
CA TYR A 91 5.80 -9.78 -2.83
C TYR A 91 6.16 -8.65 -1.87
N LYS A 92 7.41 -8.64 -1.38
CA LYS A 92 7.91 -7.57 -0.50
C LYS A 92 7.90 -6.21 -1.21
N GLU A 93 8.36 -6.16 -2.45
CA GLU A 93 8.34 -4.92 -3.25
C GLU A 93 6.90 -4.44 -3.48
N GLU A 94 5.97 -5.33 -3.84
CA GLU A 94 4.57 -4.96 -4.07
C GLU A 94 3.90 -4.42 -2.81
N ILE A 95 4.05 -5.07 -1.66
CA ILE A 95 3.49 -4.58 -0.39
C ILE A 95 4.08 -3.22 -0.02
N ALA A 96 5.37 -2.98 -0.29
CA ALA A 96 6.02 -1.71 -0.04
C ALA A 96 5.53 -0.56 -0.94
N LYS A 97 4.73 -0.83 -1.98
CA LYS A 97 4.12 0.19 -2.85
C LYS A 97 2.83 0.81 -2.28
N CYS A 98 2.30 0.30 -1.18
CA CYS A 98 1.23 0.98 -0.46
C CYS A 98 1.78 1.82 0.71
N THR A 99 0.90 2.57 1.37
CA THR A 99 1.28 3.34 2.55
C THR A 99 1.31 2.43 3.78
N TYR A 100 2.49 2.25 4.39
CA TYR A 100 2.70 1.33 5.50
C TYR A 100 3.65 1.92 6.56
N ARG A 101 3.68 1.31 7.75
CA ARG A 101 4.73 1.46 8.74
C ARG A 101 5.74 0.33 8.58
N GLN A 102 6.87 0.39 9.29
CA GLN A 102 7.78 -0.74 9.35
C GLN A 102 7.02 -2.02 9.72
N PHE A 103 7.47 -3.17 9.23
CA PHE A 103 6.77 -4.43 9.41
C PHE A 103 7.23 -5.22 10.63
N THR A 104 6.30 -6.01 11.20
CA THR A 104 6.52 -6.97 12.27
C THR A 104 5.66 -8.22 12.04
N THR A 105 6.06 -9.33 12.61
CA THR A 105 5.25 -10.55 12.67
C THR A 105 4.31 -10.59 13.90
N GLY A 106 4.31 -9.52 14.71
CA GLY A 106 3.49 -9.42 15.91
C GLY A 106 3.76 -10.56 16.90
N PHE A 107 2.71 -11.25 17.33
CA PHE A 107 2.79 -12.32 18.33
C PHE A 107 3.01 -13.71 17.76
N TYR A 108 3.12 -13.87 16.42
CA TYR A 108 3.16 -15.21 15.78
C TYR A 108 4.34 -16.06 16.20
N PHE A 109 5.50 -15.47 16.48
CA PHE A 109 6.72 -16.18 16.87
C PHE A 109 7.12 -15.93 18.34
N GLY A 110 6.21 -15.41 19.14
CA GLY A 110 6.45 -15.19 20.55
C GLY A 110 5.91 -13.85 21.04
N LYS A 111 6.34 -13.46 22.25
CA LYS A 111 5.95 -12.17 22.82
C LYS A 111 6.66 -11.03 22.12
N THR A 112 5.93 -9.98 21.81
CA THR A 112 6.50 -8.75 21.27
C THR A 112 7.33 -8.03 22.33
N ASP A 113 8.37 -7.34 21.86
CA ASP A 113 9.25 -6.50 22.65
C ASP A 113 9.30 -5.07 22.07
N GLU A 114 10.28 -4.29 22.53
CA GLU A 114 10.51 -2.93 22.03
C GLU A 114 10.77 -2.85 20.53
N THR A 115 11.33 -3.90 19.91
CA THR A 115 11.61 -3.92 18.46
C THR A 115 10.35 -3.93 17.60
N SER A 116 9.20 -4.25 18.18
CA SER A 116 7.89 -4.24 17.52
C SER A 116 7.23 -2.87 17.48
N GLN A 117 7.87 -1.85 18.06
CA GLN A 117 7.40 -0.46 18.13
C GLN A 117 8.29 0.45 17.27
N ILE A 118 7.79 1.64 16.97
CA ILE A 118 8.50 2.69 16.25
C ILE A 118 8.64 3.89 17.20
N TYR A 119 9.87 4.29 17.48
CA TYR A 119 10.19 5.37 18.43
C TYR A 119 10.78 6.62 17.76
N ASP A 120 11.12 6.55 16.48
CA ASP A 120 11.82 7.60 15.74
C ASP A 120 10.89 8.47 14.89
N SER A 121 9.72 7.96 14.52
CA SER A 121 8.77 8.71 13.68
C SER A 121 7.35 8.21 13.81
N ASN A 122 6.37 9.10 13.57
CA ASN A 122 4.97 8.75 13.33
C ASN A 122 4.65 8.67 11.82
N THR A 123 5.67 8.72 10.98
CA THR A 123 5.50 8.90 9.54
C THR A 123 5.30 7.56 8.87
N TYR A 124 4.23 7.44 8.09
CA TYR A 124 4.05 6.34 7.16
C TYR A 124 5.05 6.42 6.02
N ILE A 125 5.56 5.26 5.63
CA ILE A 125 6.36 5.11 4.42
C ILE A 125 5.41 5.12 3.23
N LYS A 126 5.70 5.95 2.23
CA LYS A 126 4.91 6.08 1.00
C LYS A 126 5.86 6.02 -0.19
N ASN A 127 5.82 4.95 -0.95
CA ASN A 127 6.66 4.74 -2.14
C ASN A 127 5.88 4.96 -3.45
N CYS A 128 4.55 4.99 -3.39
CA CYS A 128 3.69 5.24 -4.54
C CYS A 128 2.55 6.19 -4.18
N THR A 129 2.13 6.98 -5.16
CA THR A 129 0.92 7.81 -5.06
C THR A 129 -0.23 7.15 -5.80
N TYR A 130 -1.39 7.07 -5.16
CA TYR A 130 -2.64 6.60 -5.75
C TYR A 130 -3.15 7.64 -6.75
N ILE A 131 -3.21 7.30 -8.03
CA ILE A 131 -3.62 8.22 -9.10
C ILE A 131 -5.14 8.18 -9.30
N GLY A 132 -5.73 7.01 -9.39
CA GLY A 132 -7.16 6.88 -9.60
C GLY A 132 -7.62 5.46 -9.88
N ILE A 133 -8.91 5.33 -10.17
CA ILE A 133 -9.56 4.09 -10.57
C ILE A 133 -10.28 4.30 -11.90
N VAL A 134 -10.13 3.33 -12.81
CA VAL A 134 -10.79 3.33 -14.11
C VAL A 134 -12.28 3.04 -13.92
N GLN A 135 -13.12 3.95 -14.41
CA GLN A 135 -14.59 3.87 -14.32
C GLN A 135 -15.26 3.48 -15.64
N GLY A 136 -14.52 3.47 -16.74
CA GLY A 136 -15.02 3.16 -18.07
C GLY A 136 -14.20 3.85 -19.16
N HIS A 137 -14.82 4.08 -20.33
CA HIS A 137 -14.20 4.69 -21.51
C HIS A 137 -15.19 5.59 -22.23
N ASN A 138 -14.67 6.54 -23.02
CA ASN A 138 -15.49 7.30 -23.97
C ASN A 138 -15.40 6.71 -25.39
N ASP A 139 -16.12 7.30 -26.32
CA ASP A 139 -16.16 6.88 -27.74
C ASP A 139 -14.79 6.99 -28.47
N LYS A 140 -13.88 7.81 -27.93
CA LYS A 140 -12.51 7.95 -28.43
C LYS A 140 -11.58 6.83 -27.92
N GLY A 141 -12.06 5.99 -26.96
CA GLY A 141 -11.27 4.99 -26.28
C GLY A 141 -10.42 5.56 -25.13
N TYR A 142 -10.62 6.80 -24.73
CA TYR A 142 -9.96 7.38 -23.55
C TYR A 142 -10.56 6.80 -22.28
N VAL A 143 -9.72 6.55 -21.32
CA VAL A 143 -10.09 6.01 -20.01
C VAL A 143 -10.80 7.08 -19.19
N LEU A 144 -12.03 6.81 -18.75
CA LEU A 144 -12.71 7.61 -17.73
C LEU A 144 -12.11 7.28 -16.36
N LEU A 145 -11.47 8.26 -15.74
CA LEU A 145 -10.75 8.11 -14.49
C LEU A 145 -11.34 8.99 -13.38
N GLU A 146 -11.68 8.39 -12.23
CA GLU A 146 -11.88 9.14 -10.99
C GLU A 146 -10.52 9.45 -10.36
N GLN A 147 -10.07 10.69 -10.52
CA GLN A 147 -8.77 11.13 -10.02
C GLN A 147 -8.70 11.17 -8.49
N LYS A 148 -7.59 10.74 -7.93
CA LYS A 148 -7.31 10.79 -6.49
C LYS A 148 -6.17 11.74 -6.12
N ASN A 149 -5.16 11.86 -6.97
CA ASN A 149 -4.04 12.78 -6.80
C ASN A 149 -3.62 13.38 -8.13
N LYS A 150 -2.96 14.53 -8.08
CA LYS A 150 -2.49 15.26 -9.25
C LYS A 150 -1.49 14.45 -10.08
N PHE A 151 -1.67 14.49 -11.39
CA PHE A 151 -0.72 14.01 -12.39
C PHE A 151 -0.83 14.85 -13.68
N SER A 152 0.11 14.70 -14.58
CA SER A 152 0.26 15.53 -15.80
C SER A 152 0.50 14.68 -17.04
N VAL A 153 0.27 15.28 -18.19
CA VAL A 153 0.66 14.72 -19.49
C VAL A 153 2.17 14.44 -19.49
N GLY A 154 2.58 13.32 -20.07
CA GLY A 154 3.97 12.86 -20.15
C GLY A 154 4.43 12.03 -18.93
N GLU A 155 3.67 11.97 -17.84
CA GLU A 155 4.03 11.15 -16.68
C GLU A 155 3.84 9.65 -16.98
N THR A 156 4.70 8.83 -16.39
CA THR A 156 4.56 7.37 -16.39
C THR A 156 3.72 6.91 -15.21
N ILE A 157 2.67 6.15 -15.49
CA ILE A 157 1.73 5.59 -14.52
C ILE A 157 1.81 4.07 -14.56
N GLU A 158 1.77 3.43 -13.39
CA GLU A 158 1.70 1.99 -13.26
C GLU A 158 0.24 1.56 -13.10
N VAL A 159 -0.22 0.71 -14.02
CA VAL A 159 -1.54 0.07 -14.00
C VAL A 159 -1.44 -1.21 -13.18
N MET A 160 -2.28 -1.34 -12.16
CA MET A 160 -2.37 -2.52 -11.32
C MET A 160 -3.36 -3.52 -11.90
N ILE A 161 -2.86 -4.65 -12.42
CA ILE A 161 -3.69 -5.73 -12.96
C ILE A 161 -4.04 -6.72 -11.82
N PRO A 162 -5.31 -7.20 -11.72
CA PRO A 162 -5.72 -8.09 -10.64
C PRO A 162 -4.95 -9.41 -10.52
N ASP A 163 -4.36 -9.90 -11.62
CA ASP A 163 -3.56 -11.14 -11.65
C ASP A 163 -2.19 -11.04 -10.91
N GLY A 164 -1.87 -9.86 -10.41
CA GLY A 164 -0.62 -9.58 -9.72
C GLY A 164 0.43 -8.93 -10.63
N THR A 165 0.22 -8.80 -11.93
CA THR A 165 1.13 -8.10 -12.81
C THR A 165 0.92 -6.58 -12.79
N ASN A 166 1.91 -5.83 -13.23
CA ASN A 166 1.83 -4.38 -13.39
C ASN A 166 2.25 -4.01 -14.81
N LYS A 167 1.68 -2.94 -15.32
CA LYS A 167 2.01 -2.39 -16.63
C LYS A 167 2.27 -0.90 -16.52
N GLU A 168 3.37 -0.42 -17.06
CA GLU A 168 3.65 1.01 -17.16
C GLU A 168 3.05 1.58 -18.45
N VAL A 169 2.40 2.72 -18.31
CA VAL A 169 1.77 3.48 -19.41
C VAL A 169 2.14 4.95 -19.27
N ILE A 170 2.19 5.66 -20.40
CA ILE A 170 2.48 7.10 -20.44
C ILE A 170 1.17 7.86 -20.67
N VAL A 171 0.95 8.91 -19.90
CA VAL A 171 -0.18 9.84 -20.09
C VAL A 171 0.06 10.65 -21.37
N LYS A 172 -0.69 10.37 -22.44
CA LYS A 172 -0.56 11.06 -23.74
C LYS A 172 -1.39 12.33 -23.79
N ALA A 173 -2.61 12.30 -23.25
CA ALA A 173 -3.50 13.44 -23.18
C ALA A 173 -4.46 13.31 -21.99
N ILE A 174 -4.95 14.45 -21.51
CA ILE A 174 -5.98 14.55 -20.48
C ILE A 174 -7.06 15.49 -21.00
N GLU A 175 -8.33 15.12 -20.86
CA GLU A 175 -9.50 15.95 -21.16
C GLU A 175 -10.39 16.04 -19.91
N ASP A 176 -11.06 17.18 -19.72
CA ASP A 176 -12.12 17.30 -18.71
C ASP A 176 -13.42 16.61 -19.17
N GLU A 177 -14.48 16.71 -18.36
CA GLU A 177 -15.80 16.10 -18.67
C GLU A 177 -16.44 16.70 -19.92
N ASP A 178 -16.11 17.94 -20.28
CA ASP A 178 -16.58 18.64 -21.49
C ASP A 178 -15.70 18.33 -22.72
N GLY A 179 -14.65 17.51 -22.60
CA GLY A 179 -13.71 17.17 -23.67
C GLY A 179 -12.68 18.25 -23.98
N ARG A 180 -12.45 19.21 -23.04
CA ARG A 180 -11.42 20.25 -23.19
C ARG A 180 -10.07 19.69 -22.76
N PRO A 181 -9.01 19.93 -23.54
CA PRO A 181 -7.68 19.43 -23.21
C PRO A 181 -7.11 20.12 -21.96
N MET A 182 -6.41 19.32 -21.15
CA MET A 182 -5.74 19.76 -19.92
C MET A 182 -4.29 19.26 -19.91
N GLU A 183 -3.35 20.09 -19.41
CA GLU A 183 -1.96 19.66 -19.20
C GLU A 183 -1.77 18.82 -17.93
N SER A 184 -2.65 19.03 -16.94
CA SER A 184 -2.62 18.28 -15.69
C SER A 184 -4.01 18.16 -15.09
N ALA A 185 -4.21 17.14 -14.26
CA ALA A 185 -5.41 16.92 -13.48
C ALA A 185 -5.17 17.40 -12.03
N PRO A 186 -5.56 18.63 -11.65
CA PRO A 186 -5.18 19.22 -10.36
C PRO A 186 -6.12 18.90 -9.20
N HIS A 187 -7.38 18.53 -9.48
CA HIS A 187 -8.43 18.45 -8.46
C HIS A 187 -8.81 17.02 -8.11
N PRO A 188 -8.64 16.58 -6.84
CA PRO A 188 -9.04 15.24 -6.42
C PRO A 188 -10.55 15.04 -6.57
N LYS A 189 -10.95 13.81 -6.93
CA LYS A 189 -12.31 13.35 -7.25
C LYS A 189 -12.90 13.95 -8.54
N GLN A 190 -12.10 14.64 -9.34
CA GLN A 190 -12.54 15.05 -10.67
C GLN A 190 -12.65 13.81 -11.57
N MET A 191 -13.72 13.75 -12.36
CA MET A 191 -13.84 12.78 -13.45
C MET A 191 -13.12 13.37 -14.66
N ILE A 192 -12.24 12.62 -15.27
CA ILE A 192 -11.43 13.05 -16.42
C ILE A 192 -11.30 11.91 -17.41
N TYR A 193 -11.07 12.28 -18.67
CA TYR A 193 -10.73 11.35 -19.73
C TYR A 193 -9.22 11.38 -19.99
N VAL A 194 -8.58 10.22 -20.00
CA VAL A 194 -7.13 10.10 -20.16
C VAL A 194 -6.81 9.16 -21.32
N ASP A 195 -5.99 9.65 -22.25
CA ASP A 195 -5.38 8.82 -23.31
C ASP A 195 -4.07 8.23 -22.80
N PHE A 196 -4.03 6.91 -22.68
CA PHE A 196 -2.81 6.15 -22.42
C PHE A 196 -2.26 5.49 -23.69
N GLY A 197 -2.97 5.63 -24.83
CA GLY A 197 -2.62 4.99 -26.11
C GLY A 197 -2.88 3.50 -26.17
N GLU A 198 -3.57 2.98 -25.17
CA GLU A 198 -3.98 1.58 -25.05
C GLU A 198 -5.19 1.44 -24.14
N GLU A 199 -5.91 0.35 -24.29
CA GLU A 199 -7.07 0.04 -23.46
C GLU A 199 -6.64 -0.41 -22.06
N ILE A 200 -7.24 0.21 -21.03
CA ILE A 200 -7.08 -0.18 -19.62
C ILE A 200 -8.47 -0.51 -19.07
N LYS A 201 -8.67 -1.74 -18.62
CA LYS A 201 -9.98 -2.23 -18.20
C LYS A 201 -10.56 -1.47 -17.00
N GLU A 202 -11.89 -1.36 -17.00
CA GLU A 202 -12.64 -0.84 -15.86
C GLU A 202 -12.30 -1.57 -14.56
N GLY A 203 -12.27 -0.84 -13.45
CA GLY A 203 -11.91 -1.34 -12.13
C GLY A 203 -10.40 -1.42 -11.86
N TYR A 204 -9.55 -1.24 -12.87
CA TYR A 204 -8.10 -1.21 -12.63
C TYR A 204 -7.70 0.06 -11.89
N LEU A 205 -6.76 -0.10 -10.94
CA LEU A 205 -6.20 1.01 -10.18
C LEU A 205 -4.91 1.47 -10.83
N LEU A 206 -4.72 2.79 -10.76
CA LEU A 206 -3.54 3.47 -11.29
C LEU A 206 -2.75 4.07 -10.13
N ARG A 207 -1.42 3.88 -10.17
CA ARG A 207 -0.50 4.46 -9.20
C ARG A 207 0.76 4.98 -9.89
N ARG A 208 1.45 5.90 -9.24
CA ARG A 208 2.74 6.44 -9.68
C ARG A 208 3.79 6.18 -8.63
N ARG A 209 4.97 5.70 -9.05
CA ARG A 209 6.13 5.59 -8.16
C ARG A 209 6.61 6.99 -7.77
N GLU A 210 6.90 7.20 -6.49
CA GLU A 210 7.58 8.42 -6.05
C GLU A 210 9.06 8.30 -6.35
N LEU A 211 9.58 9.24 -7.14
CA LEU A 211 11.02 9.37 -7.34
C LEU A 211 11.63 9.87 -6.02
N ARG A 212 12.55 9.12 -5.48
CA ARG A 212 13.35 9.51 -4.31
C ARG A 212 14.49 10.43 -4.72
#